data_f48399b18a7db58491c3c8232dbec001
#
_entry.id   f48399b18a7db58491c3c8232dbec001
#
_cell.length_a   1.000
_cell.length_b   1.000
_cell.length_c   1.000
_cell.angle_alpha   90.00
_cell.angle_beta   90.00
_cell.angle_gamma   90.00
#
_symmetry.space_group_name_H-M   'P 1'
#
loop_
_entity.id
_entity.type
_entity.pdbx_description
1 polymer ?
#
loop_
_entity_poly.entity_id
_entity_poly.type
_entity_poly.pdbx_seq_one_letter_code
_entity_poly.pdbx_strand_id
1 'polypeptide(L)'
;MRQQNRKGNFNKHTNNAYGYGYPNEYEHYKVEKPAPLLEWLMENVKGPSKTKVKQTLQGRGIKVNGKTITQFDYALKPGMKVSVSKTKKNQEVFKSRYLKIVYEDRYLIVVEKNIGILSMAAGHSTLNVKTVLDDYFHKTRQNCQAHVVHRLDRDTSGLMIYAKDKQTELALEDDWHHNVYDRRYVALVSGEMEEDEGTVANWLKDNKAYITYSSDTDNGGKYAVTHFHTLERTTAHSLVEFKLETGRKNQIRVHTADMGHPVCGDIKYGNGDDPCQRLCLHAYVLCFYHPVTHQPMEFETPIPAEFRRALKNDR
;
A
#
# COMPACT_ATOMS: atom_id res chain seq x y z
N MET A 1 -48.64 31.81 46.36
CA MET A 1 -48.57 32.63 45.12
C MET A 1 -47.75 31.90 44.11
N ARG A 2 -48.38 31.52 43.02
CA ARG A 2 -47.96 31.04 41.70
C ARG A 2 -46.61 30.32 41.56
N GLN A 3 -46.69 29.00 41.61
CA GLN A 3 -45.76 28.06 40.96
C GLN A 3 -45.99 28.09 39.45
N GLN A 4 -44.95 28.36 38.66
CA GLN A 4 -44.99 28.13 37.23
C GLN A 4 -44.26 26.83 36.88
N ASN A 5 -45.03 25.83 36.44
CA ASN A 5 -44.59 24.63 35.79
C ASN A 5 -43.89 24.93 34.47
N ARG A 6 -42.59 24.62 34.33
CA ARG A 6 -41.93 24.45 33.03
C ARG A 6 -41.81 22.95 32.73
N LYS A 7 -42.67 22.44 31.86
CA LYS A 7 -42.51 21.16 31.20
C LYS A 7 -41.36 21.25 30.23
N GLY A 8 -40.23 20.64 30.54
CA GLY A 8 -39.13 20.41 29.61
C GLY A 8 -39.46 19.22 28.70
N ASN A 9 -39.59 19.48 27.42
CA ASN A 9 -39.69 18.47 26.38
C ASN A 9 -38.35 17.73 26.30
N PHE A 10 -38.29 16.50 26.80
CA PHE A 10 -37.22 15.57 26.53
C PHE A 10 -37.43 14.96 25.13
N ASN A 11 -36.80 15.55 24.14
CA ASN A 11 -36.62 14.88 22.85
C ASN A 11 -35.73 13.65 23.07
N LYS A 12 -36.32 12.47 22.90
CA LYS A 12 -35.60 11.20 22.79
C LYS A 12 -34.74 11.23 21.52
N HIS A 13 -33.50 11.66 21.63
CA HIS A 13 -32.47 11.31 20.67
C HIS A 13 -32.03 9.89 20.96
N THR A 14 -32.57 8.96 20.20
CA THR A 14 -32.04 7.60 20.09
C THR A 14 -30.59 7.68 19.63
N ASN A 15 -29.71 7.24 20.50
CA ASN A 15 -28.30 7.00 20.19
C ASN A 15 -28.19 6.05 19.00
N ASN A 16 -27.92 6.56 17.81
CA ASN A 16 -27.36 5.81 16.71
C ASN A 16 -25.84 5.96 16.78
N ALA A 17 -25.24 5.17 17.65
CA ALA A 17 -23.81 4.99 17.66
C ALA A 17 -23.40 4.22 16.39
N TYR A 18 -22.45 4.79 15.65
CA TYR A 18 -21.69 4.19 14.54
C TYR A 18 -22.42 3.98 13.21
N GLY A 19 -22.75 5.05 12.54
CA GLY A 19 -23.14 5.09 11.14
C GLY A 19 -22.66 6.36 10.46
N TYR A 20 -21.36 6.45 10.11
CA TYR A 20 -20.90 7.45 9.17
C TYR A 20 -21.26 7.00 7.74
N GLY A 21 -22.53 7.20 7.37
CA GLY A 21 -22.99 7.20 6.00
C GLY A 21 -23.43 8.62 5.67
N TYR A 22 -22.77 9.26 4.71
CA TYR A 22 -23.29 10.51 4.14
C TYR A 22 -24.66 10.22 3.53
N PRO A 23 -25.75 10.92 3.93
CA PRO A 23 -27.04 10.72 3.31
C PRO A 23 -26.94 11.20 1.86
N ASN A 24 -27.19 10.28 0.90
CA ASN A 24 -27.23 10.43 -0.55
C ASN A 24 -26.00 10.01 -1.40
N GLU A 25 -25.07 9.23 -0.87
CA GLU A 25 -23.94 8.72 -1.68
C GLU A 25 -24.31 7.58 -2.64
N TYR A 26 -25.43 6.90 -2.44
CA TYR A 26 -25.84 5.74 -3.24
C TYR A 26 -27.20 5.96 -3.89
N GLU A 27 -27.32 5.57 -5.15
CA GLU A 27 -28.62 5.26 -5.76
C GLU A 27 -29.01 3.84 -5.41
N HIS A 28 -30.26 3.66 -5.05
CA HIS A 28 -30.78 2.39 -4.60
C HIS A 28 -31.77 1.84 -5.61
N TYR A 29 -31.56 0.59 -6.00
CA TYR A 29 -32.39 -0.11 -6.94
C TYR A 29 -32.88 -1.42 -6.31
N LYS A 30 -34.08 -1.83 -6.65
CA LYS A 30 -34.64 -3.12 -6.27
C LYS A 30 -34.54 -4.08 -7.45
N VAL A 31 -34.03 -5.27 -7.20
CA VAL A 31 -33.95 -6.32 -8.22
C VAL A 31 -35.32 -6.95 -8.42
N GLU A 32 -35.85 -6.93 -9.63
CA GLU A 32 -37.17 -7.51 -9.97
C GLU A 32 -37.03 -8.91 -10.57
N LYS A 33 -35.99 -9.14 -11.39
CA LYS A 33 -35.71 -10.40 -12.08
C LYS A 33 -34.30 -10.90 -11.76
N PRO A 34 -34.08 -12.23 -11.69
CA PRO A 34 -32.75 -12.77 -11.47
C PRO A 34 -31.87 -12.46 -12.66
N ALA A 35 -30.63 -11.99 -12.43
CA ALA A 35 -29.64 -11.72 -13.46
C ALA A 35 -28.22 -11.68 -12.86
N PRO A 36 -27.15 -11.88 -13.65
CA PRO A 36 -25.79 -11.55 -13.23
C PRO A 36 -25.63 -10.05 -12.96
N LEU A 37 -24.92 -9.69 -11.92
CA LEU A 37 -24.79 -8.30 -11.44
C LEU A 37 -24.34 -7.33 -12.53
N LEU A 38 -23.35 -7.69 -13.34
CA LEU A 38 -22.84 -6.79 -14.39
C LEU A 38 -23.90 -6.51 -15.47
N GLU A 39 -24.60 -7.56 -15.94
CA GLU A 39 -25.65 -7.43 -16.93
C GLU A 39 -26.80 -6.58 -16.40
N TRP A 40 -27.24 -6.89 -15.18
CA TRP A 40 -28.29 -6.15 -14.50
C TRP A 40 -27.94 -4.65 -14.32
N LEU A 41 -26.68 -4.33 -13.94
CA LEU A 41 -26.22 -2.95 -13.80
C LEU A 41 -26.26 -2.20 -15.13
N MET A 42 -25.92 -2.87 -16.21
CA MET A 42 -25.93 -2.27 -17.54
C MET A 42 -27.34 -1.96 -18.05
N GLU A 43 -28.31 -2.74 -17.67
CA GLU A 43 -29.73 -2.57 -18.08
C GLU A 43 -30.46 -1.55 -17.21
N ASN A 44 -30.16 -1.52 -15.89
CA ASN A 44 -30.96 -0.77 -14.93
C ASN A 44 -30.32 0.54 -14.46
N VAL A 45 -29.01 0.73 -14.64
CA VAL A 45 -28.32 1.98 -14.25
C VAL A 45 -28.09 2.85 -15.49
N LYS A 46 -28.86 3.92 -15.61
CA LYS A 46 -28.78 4.82 -16.77
C LYS A 46 -27.48 5.64 -16.75
N GLY A 47 -26.77 5.65 -17.87
CA GLY A 47 -25.71 6.63 -18.18
C GLY A 47 -24.26 6.13 -18.22
N PRO A 48 -23.77 5.17 -17.37
CA PRO A 48 -22.38 4.76 -17.46
C PRO A 48 -22.12 3.75 -18.59
N SER A 49 -20.98 3.91 -19.30
CA SER A 49 -20.51 2.90 -20.27
C SER A 49 -20.12 1.59 -19.56
N LYS A 50 -20.04 0.48 -20.31
CA LYS A 50 -19.62 -0.84 -19.81
C LYS A 50 -18.30 -0.79 -19.04
N THR A 51 -17.35 -0.02 -19.56
CA THR A 51 -16.06 0.23 -18.91
C THR A 51 -16.23 0.94 -17.55
N LYS A 52 -17.11 1.94 -17.48
CA LYS A 52 -17.38 2.69 -16.25
C LYS A 52 -18.06 1.82 -15.20
N VAL A 53 -18.99 0.95 -15.58
CA VAL A 53 -19.65 0.00 -14.66
C VAL A 53 -18.64 -0.99 -14.10
N LYS A 54 -17.74 -1.54 -14.94
CA LYS A 54 -16.65 -2.40 -14.50
C LYS A 54 -15.71 -1.68 -13.51
N GLN A 55 -15.33 -0.44 -13.81
CA GLN A 55 -14.52 0.37 -12.91
C GLN A 55 -15.22 0.64 -11.56
N THR A 56 -16.53 0.87 -11.58
CA THR A 56 -17.32 1.09 -10.35
C THR A 56 -17.40 -0.20 -9.50
N LEU A 57 -17.53 -1.38 -10.14
CA LEU A 57 -17.47 -2.68 -9.47
C LEU A 57 -16.10 -2.93 -8.84
N GLN A 58 -15.04 -2.78 -9.62
CA GLN A 58 -13.65 -2.93 -9.15
C GLN A 58 -13.31 -1.91 -8.05
N GLY A 59 -13.82 -0.68 -8.18
CA GLY A 59 -13.69 0.40 -7.20
C GLY A 59 -14.59 0.27 -5.98
N ARG A 60 -15.22 -0.91 -5.75
CA ARG A 60 -16.11 -1.19 -4.61
C ARG A 60 -17.30 -0.24 -4.47
N GLY A 61 -17.71 0.40 -5.54
CA GLY A 61 -18.85 1.32 -5.60
C GLY A 61 -20.22 0.64 -5.64
N ILE A 62 -20.29 -0.70 -5.61
CA ILE A 62 -21.53 -1.48 -5.67
C ILE A 62 -21.72 -2.26 -4.37
N LYS A 63 -22.94 -2.14 -3.80
CA LYS A 63 -23.35 -2.96 -2.65
C LYS A 63 -24.61 -3.72 -3.00
N VAL A 64 -24.69 -4.97 -2.58
CA VAL A 64 -25.91 -5.79 -2.64
C VAL A 64 -26.34 -6.15 -1.21
N ASN A 65 -27.56 -5.78 -0.84
CA ASN A 65 -28.08 -5.92 0.54
C ASN A 65 -27.09 -5.37 1.59
N GLY A 66 -26.44 -4.23 1.29
CA GLY A 66 -25.47 -3.56 2.18
C GLY A 66 -24.05 -4.11 2.11
N LYS A 67 -23.81 -5.28 1.52
CA LYS A 67 -22.47 -5.87 1.34
C LYS A 67 -21.84 -5.40 0.04
N THR A 68 -20.57 -4.98 0.06
CA THR A 68 -19.83 -4.62 -1.14
C THR A 68 -19.55 -5.87 -1.97
N ILE A 69 -19.89 -5.81 -3.27
CA ILE A 69 -19.69 -6.88 -4.23
C ILE A 69 -18.81 -6.36 -5.36
N THR A 70 -17.79 -7.13 -5.72
CA THR A 70 -16.87 -6.84 -6.85
C THR A 70 -16.95 -7.90 -7.95
N GLN A 71 -17.62 -9.02 -7.70
CA GLN A 71 -17.84 -10.09 -8.67
C GLN A 71 -18.80 -9.64 -9.78
N PHE A 72 -18.40 -9.78 -11.02
CA PHE A 72 -19.19 -9.40 -12.20
C PHE A 72 -20.41 -10.31 -12.42
N ASP A 73 -20.25 -11.59 -12.10
CA ASP A 73 -21.22 -12.67 -12.28
C ASP A 73 -22.03 -12.97 -11.02
N TYR A 74 -21.93 -12.11 -9.99
CA TYR A 74 -22.70 -12.29 -8.76
C TYR A 74 -24.19 -12.41 -9.09
N ALA A 75 -24.80 -13.55 -8.70
CA ALA A 75 -26.20 -13.86 -9.00
C ALA A 75 -27.16 -13.01 -8.13
N LEU A 76 -27.81 -12.05 -8.76
CA LEU A 76 -28.90 -11.28 -8.15
C LEU A 76 -30.20 -12.11 -8.14
N LYS A 77 -30.94 -11.99 -7.03
CA LYS A 77 -32.28 -12.60 -6.87
C LYS A 77 -33.34 -11.51 -6.69
N PRO A 78 -34.61 -11.73 -7.11
CA PRO A 78 -35.68 -10.79 -6.87
C PRO A 78 -35.77 -10.39 -5.38
N GLY A 79 -36.03 -9.12 -5.13
CA GLY A 79 -36.09 -8.55 -3.79
C GLY A 79 -34.77 -8.04 -3.21
N MET A 80 -33.61 -8.36 -3.82
CA MET A 80 -32.34 -7.81 -3.38
C MET A 80 -32.27 -6.30 -3.66
N LYS A 81 -31.57 -5.57 -2.77
CA LYS A 81 -31.31 -4.14 -2.91
C LYS A 81 -29.88 -3.94 -3.45
N VAL A 82 -29.77 -3.41 -4.65
CA VAL A 82 -28.51 -2.97 -5.24
C VAL A 82 -28.32 -1.48 -4.95
N SER A 83 -27.18 -1.11 -4.40
CA SER A 83 -26.80 0.28 -4.12
C SER A 83 -25.60 0.64 -4.98
N VAL A 84 -25.75 1.62 -5.85
CA VAL A 84 -24.72 2.11 -6.76
C VAL A 84 -24.25 3.45 -6.25
N SER A 85 -22.95 3.61 -6.04
CA SER A 85 -22.38 4.88 -5.60
C SER A 85 -22.70 5.99 -6.60
N LYS A 86 -23.40 7.04 -6.14
CA LYS A 86 -23.70 8.27 -6.92
C LYS A 86 -22.47 9.10 -7.20
N THR A 87 -21.44 8.89 -6.42
CA THR A 87 -20.22 9.64 -6.64
C THR A 87 -19.72 9.30 -8.05
N LYS A 88 -20.09 10.18 -9.04
CA LYS A 88 -18.95 10.84 -9.68
C LYS A 88 -18.06 11.27 -8.51
N LYS A 89 -17.18 10.39 -8.06
CA LYS A 89 -15.93 10.86 -7.57
C LYS A 89 -15.32 11.58 -8.79
N ASN A 90 -15.65 12.85 -8.97
CA ASN A 90 -14.61 13.83 -8.98
C ASN A 90 -13.92 13.67 -7.62
N GLN A 91 -13.33 12.50 -7.39
CA GLN A 91 -12.02 12.53 -6.85
C GLN A 91 -11.31 13.43 -7.85
N GLU A 92 -11.08 14.67 -7.50
CA GLU A 92 -9.81 15.25 -7.87
C GLU A 92 -8.86 14.10 -7.62
N VAL A 93 -8.42 13.49 -8.74
CA VAL A 93 -7.56 12.30 -8.67
C VAL A 93 -6.43 12.81 -7.83
N PHE A 94 -6.28 12.28 -6.60
CA PHE A 94 -5.25 12.76 -5.71
C PHE A 94 -3.95 12.69 -6.51
N LYS A 95 -3.53 13.85 -7.00
CA LYS A 95 -2.33 13.98 -7.81
C LYS A 95 -1.22 14.39 -6.89
N SER A 96 -0.37 13.48 -6.59
CA SER A 96 0.86 13.73 -5.86
C SER A 96 2.05 13.24 -6.68
N ARG A 97 3.11 14.05 -6.72
CA ARG A 97 4.39 13.60 -7.27
C ARG A 97 5.13 12.63 -6.35
N TYR A 98 4.65 12.48 -5.11
CA TYR A 98 5.31 11.72 -4.06
C TYR A 98 4.76 10.30 -3.88
N LEU A 99 3.48 10.11 -4.19
CA LEU A 99 2.84 8.82 -4.02
C LEU A 99 1.57 8.70 -4.88
N LYS A 100 1.17 7.45 -5.11
CA LYS A 100 -0.12 7.07 -5.71
C LYS A 100 -0.88 6.23 -4.70
N ILE A 101 -2.17 6.52 -4.49
CA ILE A 101 -3.04 5.67 -3.67
C ILE A 101 -3.41 4.44 -4.49
N VAL A 102 -3.11 3.26 -3.94
CA VAL A 102 -3.40 1.95 -4.54
C VAL A 102 -4.71 1.40 -4.00
N TYR A 103 -4.92 1.52 -2.70
CA TYR A 103 -6.12 1.07 -2.01
C TYR A 103 -6.41 1.95 -0.80
N GLU A 104 -7.67 2.11 -0.46
CA GLU A 104 -8.10 2.82 0.74
C GLU A 104 -9.44 2.28 1.23
N ASP A 105 -9.55 2.07 2.53
CA ASP A 105 -10.81 1.81 3.22
C ASP A 105 -10.94 2.65 4.49
N ARG A 106 -11.79 2.22 5.44
CA ARG A 106 -11.98 2.91 6.72
C ARG A 106 -10.75 2.82 7.63
N TYR A 107 -10.00 1.73 7.57
CA TYR A 107 -8.99 1.33 8.55
C TYR A 107 -7.57 1.60 8.08
N LEU A 108 -7.32 1.43 6.79
CA LEU A 108 -5.97 1.54 6.24
C LEU A 108 -5.95 2.15 4.84
N ILE A 109 -4.76 2.56 4.42
CA ILE A 109 -4.46 3.04 3.07
C ILE A 109 -3.16 2.39 2.59
N VAL A 110 -3.18 1.84 1.37
CA VAL A 110 -1.99 1.33 0.68
C VAL A 110 -1.60 2.31 -0.40
N VAL A 111 -0.34 2.68 -0.41
CA VAL A 111 0.22 3.63 -1.35
C VAL A 111 1.43 3.06 -2.07
N GLU A 112 1.67 3.50 -3.28
CA GLU A 112 2.93 3.34 -3.99
C GLU A 112 3.73 4.65 -3.82
N LYS A 113 4.80 4.56 -3.01
CA LYS A 113 5.69 5.68 -2.71
C LYS A 113 6.68 5.89 -3.86
N ASN A 114 6.89 7.12 -4.27
CA ASN A 114 7.97 7.49 -5.18
C ASN A 114 9.31 7.65 -4.42
N ILE A 115 10.40 7.75 -5.17
CA ILE A 115 11.73 8.11 -4.65
C ILE A 115 11.75 9.54 -4.11
N GLY A 116 12.77 9.87 -3.31
CA GLY A 116 13.05 11.24 -2.87
C GLY A 116 12.20 11.73 -1.71
N ILE A 117 11.27 10.90 -1.17
CA ILE A 117 10.45 11.26 -0.01
C ILE A 117 10.58 10.25 1.13
N LEU A 118 10.68 10.76 2.36
CA LEU A 118 10.69 9.94 3.57
C LEU A 118 9.31 9.34 3.85
N SER A 119 9.28 8.14 4.43
CA SER A 119 8.03 7.49 4.87
C SER A 119 7.38 8.24 6.05
N MET A 120 8.21 8.75 6.95
CA MET A 120 7.80 9.51 8.14
C MET A 120 8.83 10.60 8.44
N ALA A 121 8.50 11.49 9.37
CA ALA A 121 9.42 12.56 9.78
C ALA A 121 10.75 12.00 10.29
N ALA A 122 11.84 12.63 9.88
CA ALA A 122 13.19 12.40 10.37
C ALA A 122 13.91 13.74 10.49
N GLY A 123 14.38 14.06 11.69
CA GLY A 123 15.04 15.34 11.96
C GLY A 123 14.08 16.52 11.68
N HIS A 124 14.59 17.53 10.97
CA HIS A 124 13.83 18.77 10.67
C HIS A 124 12.95 18.69 9.40
N SER A 125 12.91 17.55 8.70
CA SER A 125 12.10 17.41 7.48
C SER A 125 10.61 17.33 7.82
N THR A 126 9.83 18.31 7.38
CA THR A 126 8.37 18.32 7.53
C THR A 126 7.65 17.56 6.42
N LEU A 127 8.26 17.44 5.23
CA LEU A 127 7.68 16.76 4.08
C LEU A 127 8.01 15.28 4.09
N ASN A 128 7.00 14.43 4.25
CA ASN A 128 7.09 12.98 4.23
C ASN A 128 5.74 12.38 3.81
N VAL A 129 5.69 11.08 3.52
CA VAL A 129 4.46 10.41 3.07
C VAL A 129 3.33 10.56 4.08
N LYS A 130 3.62 10.43 5.39
CA LYS A 130 2.62 10.63 6.43
C LYS A 130 1.96 12.02 6.33
N THR A 131 2.74 13.10 6.22
CA THR A 131 2.18 14.46 6.11
C THR A 131 1.41 14.67 4.82
N VAL A 132 1.82 14.06 3.70
CA VAL A 132 1.07 14.08 2.44
C VAL A 132 -0.27 13.36 2.56
N LEU A 133 -0.33 12.26 3.32
CA LEU A 133 -1.57 11.53 3.60
C LEU A 133 -2.47 12.28 4.58
N ASP A 134 -1.93 12.91 5.62
CA ASP A 134 -2.68 13.73 6.56
C ASP A 134 -3.35 14.91 5.83
N ASP A 135 -2.64 15.57 4.92
CA ASP A 135 -3.18 16.59 4.04
C ASP A 135 -4.29 16.06 3.12
N TYR A 136 -4.11 14.86 2.58
CA TYR A 136 -5.12 14.19 1.77
C TYR A 136 -6.39 13.90 2.58
N PHE A 137 -6.26 13.35 3.78
CA PHE A 137 -7.40 13.08 4.67
C PHE A 137 -8.14 14.37 5.05
N HIS A 138 -7.41 15.45 5.36
CA HIS A 138 -7.99 16.75 5.64
C HIS A 138 -8.79 17.30 4.44
N LYS A 139 -8.21 17.30 3.24
CA LYS A 139 -8.85 17.78 1.99
C LYS A 139 -10.09 16.94 1.62
N THR A 140 -10.06 15.65 1.92
CA THR A 140 -11.20 14.74 1.68
C THR A 140 -12.17 14.68 2.85
N ARG A 141 -11.98 15.53 3.87
CA ARG A 141 -12.83 15.64 5.07
C ARG A 141 -12.94 14.32 5.85
N GLN A 142 -11.89 13.55 5.88
CA GLN A 142 -11.79 12.36 6.70
C GLN A 142 -11.28 12.73 8.09
N ASN A 143 -11.95 12.26 9.13
CA ASN A 143 -11.53 12.50 10.52
C ASN A 143 -10.57 11.38 10.97
N CYS A 144 -9.39 11.33 10.37
CA CYS A 144 -8.32 10.38 10.68
C CYS A 144 -6.95 10.99 10.39
N GLN A 145 -5.91 10.31 10.83
CA GLN A 145 -4.50 10.62 10.55
C GLN A 145 -3.80 9.37 10.04
N ALA A 146 -2.71 9.53 9.30
CA ALA A 146 -1.87 8.43 8.88
C ALA A 146 -1.00 7.95 10.05
N HIS A 147 -1.04 6.65 10.32
CA HIS A 147 -0.20 5.96 11.30
C HIS A 147 0.77 5.05 10.56
N VAL A 148 2.05 5.13 10.91
CA VAL A 148 3.14 4.45 10.19
C VAL A 148 3.36 3.08 10.79
N VAL A 149 3.06 2.02 10.06
CA VAL A 149 3.26 0.62 10.50
C VAL A 149 4.57 0.02 10.02
N HIS A 150 5.13 0.52 8.92
CA HIS A 150 6.46 0.16 8.42
C HIS A 150 7.06 1.29 7.58
N ARG A 151 8.29 1.12 7.14
CA ARG A 151 8.99 2.15 6.39
C ARG A 151 9.75 1.62 5.19
N LEU A 152 9.87 2.46 4.16
CA LEU A 152 10.85 2.37 3.10
C LEU A 152 11.88 3.51 3.27
N ASP A 153 13.08 3.32 2.77
CA ASP A 153 14.08 4.39 2.72
C ASP A 153 13.63 5.52 1.78
N ARG A 154 14.24 6.70 1.92
CA ARG A 154 13.87 7.89 1.14
C ARG A 154 13.84 7.61 -0.36
N ASP A 155 14.86 6.93 -0.87
CA ASP A 155 15.07 6.72 -2.30
C ASP A 155 14.59 5.33 -2.79
N THR A 156 14.11 4.46 -1.90
CA THR A 156 13.37 3.25 -2.25
C THR A 156 11.95 3.61 -2.64
N SER A 157 11.49 3.14 -3.79
CA SER A 157 10.09 3.28 -4.23
C SER A 157 9.27 2.03 -3.92
N GLY A 158 7.94 2.10 -4.04
CA GLY A 158 7.05 0.95 -3.98
C GLY A 158 5.98 0.99 -2.91
N LEU A 159 5.40 -0.17 -2.66
CA LEU A 159 4.21 -0.36 -1.83
C LEU A 159 4.47 -0.13 -0.35
N MET A 160 3.58 0.62 0.26
CA MET A 160 3.53 0.86 1.70
C MET A 160 2.08 0.86 2.20
N ILE A 161 1.90 0.39 3.44
CA ILE A 161 0.65 0.45 4.18
C ILE A 161 0.75 1.48 5.31
N TYR A 162 -0.33 2.24 5.51
CA TYR A 162 -0.54 3.12 6.66
C TYR A 162 -1.88 2.78 7.29
N ALA A 163 -1.95 2.75 8.61
CA ALA A 163 -3.21 2.67 9.32
C ALA A 163 -3.86 4.07 9.40
N LYS A 164 -5.17 4.12 9.57
CA LYS A 164 -5.94 5.37 9.70
C LYS A 164 -6.34 5.69 11.14
N ASP A 165 -6.04 4.78 12.06
CA ASP A 165 -6.23 4.94 13.50
C ASP A 165 -5.21 4.10 14.27
N LYS A 166 -5.05 4.43 15.57
CA LYS A 166 -4.07 3.80 16.45
C LYS A 166 -4.35 2.32 16.73
N GLN A 167 -5.61 1.92 16.76
CA GLN A 167 -5.98 0.53 17.00
C GLN A 167 -5.59 -0.36 15.81
N THR A 168 -5.81 0.13 14.59
CA THR A 168 -5.42 -0.54 13.35
C THR A 168 -3.88 -0.62 13.22
N GLU A 169 -3.16 0.45 13.61
CA GLU A 169 -1.69 0.46 13.66
C GLU A 169 -1.19 -0.65 14.58
N LEU A 170 -1.66 -0.68 15.85
CA LEU A 170 -1.26 -1.69 16.81
C LEU A 170 -1.59 -3.11 16.35
N ALA A 171 -2.77 -3.33 15.77
CA ALA A 171 -3.15 -4.65 15.26
C ALA A 171 -2.27 -5.15 14.12
N LEU A 172 -1.68 -4.25 13.31
CA LEU A 172 -0.71 -4.61 12.27
C LEU A 172 0.69 -4.82 12.84
N GLU A 173 1.10 -4.05 13.86
CA GLU A 173 2.44 -4.12 14.45
C GLU A 173 2.60 -5.30 15.40
N ASP A 174 1.56 -5.68 16.16
CA ASP A 174 1.59 -6.65 17.26
C ASP A 174 2.10 -8.03 16.80
N ASP A 175 1.72 -8.46 15.59
CA ASP A 175 2.27 -9.64 14.94
C ASP A 175 2.59 -9.36 13.47
N TRP A 176 3.53 -8.44 13.24
CA TRP A 176 3.91 -8.00 11.90
C TRP A 176 4.28 -9.16 10.96
N HIS A 177 5.02 -10.15 11.44
CA HIS A 177 5.50 -11.27 10.63
C HIS A 177 4.38 -12.23 10.21
N HIS A 178 3.36 -12.40 11.04
CA HIS A 178 2.18 -13.17 10.71
C HIS A 178 1.21 -12.36 9.85
N ASN A 179 1.01 -11.10 10.22
CA ASN A 179 0.06 -10.21 9.53
C ASN A 179 0.52 -9.86 8.11
N VAL A 180 1.83 -9.69 7.89
CA VAL A 180 2.42 -9.37 6.58
C VAL A 180 3.22 -10.56 6.09
N TYR A 181 2.55 -11.46 5.39
CA TYR A 181 3.06 -12.78 5.04
C TYR A 181 3.93 -12.82 3.78
N ASP A 182 3.87 -11.80 2.92
CA ASP A 182 4.77 -11.69 1.77
C ASP A 182 5.13 -10.23 1.47
N ARG A 183 6.43 -9.97 1.39
CA ARG A 183 7.00 -8.67 1.00
C ARG A 183 8.16 -8.92 0.07
N ARG A 184 8.01 -8.49 -1.19
CA ARG A 184 9.06 -8.66 -2.17
C ARG A 184 9.50 -7.32 -2.73
N TYR A 185 10.79 -7.28 -2.98
CA TYR A 185 11.45 -6.16 -3.60
C TYR A 185 12.08 -6.63 -4.88
N VAL A 186 12.25 -5.73 -5.82
CA VAL A 186 13.05 -5.94 -7.00
C VAL A 186 14.13 -4.88 -7.05
N ALA A 187 15.35 -5.28 -7.35
CA ALA A 187 16.46 -4.36 -7.58
C ALA A 187 17.20 -4.69 -8.87
N LEU A 188 17.76 -3.65 -9.48
CA LEU A 188 18.83 -3.80 -10.46
C LEU A 188 20.15 -3.67 -9.70
N VAL A 189 20.99 -4.69 -9.80
CA VAL A 189 22.33 -4.74 -9.15
C VAL A 189 23.42 -4.74 -10.18
N SER A 190 24.60 -4.21 -9.82
CA SER A 190 25.77 -4.16 -10.69
C SER A 190 26.38 -5.55 -10.88
N GLY A 191 26.76 -5.86 -12.10
CA GLY A 191 27.40 -7.12 -12.49
C GLY A 191 26.44 -8.26 -12.70
N GLU A 192 27.01 -9.37 -13.19
CA GLU A 192 26.30 -10.61 -13.43
C GLU A 192 26.25 -11.44 -12.13
N MET A 193 25.05 -11.66 -11.61
CA MET A 193 24.85 -12.59 -10.47
C MET A 193 25.22 -14.00 -10.90
N GLU A 194 26.12 -14.64 -10.17
CA GLU A 194 26.53 -16.01 -10.47
C GLU A 194 25.42 -17.03 -10.14
N GLU A 195 24.69 -16.80 -9.05
CA GLU A 195 23.70 -17.70 -8.51
C GLU A 195 22.27 -17.31 -8.89
N ASP A 196 21.43 -18.33 -9.15
CA ASP A 196 20.01 -18.11 -9.46
C ASP A 196 19.20 -17.73 -8.23
N GLU A 197 19.54 -18.30 -7.07
CA GLU A 197 18.85 -18.03 -5.80
C GLU A 197 19.78 -18.26 -4.62
N GLY A 198 19.47 -17.64 -3.49
CA GLY A 198 20.24 -17.82 -2.28
C GLY A 198 19.68 -17.08 -1.08
N THR A 199 20.42 -17.16 0.02
CA THR A 199 20.06 -16.51 1.28
C THR A 199 21.27 -15.83 1.89
N VAL A 200 21.13 -14.55 2.25
CA VAL A 200 22.11 -13.80 3.04
C VAL A 200 21.56 -13.60 4.44
N ALA A 201 22.34 -14.02 5.44
CA ALA A 201 21.93 -13.94 6.84
C ALA A 201 23.12 -13.55 7.72
N ASN A 202 23.04 -12.36 8.34
CA ASN A 202 24.09 -11.78 9.17
C ASN A 202 23.55 -10.74 10.15
N TRP A 203 24.42 -10.14 10.95
CA TRP A 203 24.05 -9.07 11.89
C TRP A 203 24.33 -7.70 11.28
N LEU A 204 23.31 -6.81 11.29
CA LEU A 204 23.39 -5.45 10.81
C LEU A 204 23.45 -4.46 11.97
N LYS A 205 24.43 -3.55 11.93
CA LYS A 205 24.64 -2.51 12.94
C LYS A 205 24.98 -1.18 12.29
N ASP A 206 24.50 -0.08 12.88
CA ASP A 206 24.93 1.26 12.48
C ASP A 206 26.25 1.63 13.16
N ASN A 207 27.20 2.19 12.40
CA ASN A 207 28.36 2.83 12.97
C ASN A 207 28.03 4.27 13.46
N LYS A 208 29.03 4.96 14.03
CA LYS A 208 28.87 6.34 14.55
C LYS A 208 28.47 7.35 13.47
N ALA A 209 28.70 7.05 12.19
CA ALA A 209 28.29 7.88 11.05
C ALA A 209 26.91 7.46 10.49
N TYR A 210 26.14 6.64 11.21
CA TYR A 210 24.84 6.12 10.79
C TYR A 210 24.89 5.30 9.47
N ILE A 211 26.07 4.72 9.17
CA ILE A 211 26.24 3.75 8.09
C ILE A 211 26.00 2.35 8.67
N THR A 212 25.06 1.63 8.08
CA THR A 212 24.80 0.24 8.43
C THR A 212 25.87 -0.64 7.79
N TYR A 213 26.42 -1.58 8.55
CA TYR A 213 27.38 -2.58 8.08
C TYR A 213 26.99 -3.95 8.61
N SER A 214 27.44 -4.99 7.97
CA SER A 214 27.20 -6.39 8.29
C SER A 214 28.32 -7.02 9.10
N SER A 215 28.02 -8.13 9.76
CA SER A 215 28.98 -8.99 10.42
C SER A 215 28.44 -10.42 10.44
N ASP A 216 29.29 -11.41 10.13
CA ASP A 216 28.94 -12.83 10.20
C ASP A 216 28.80 -13.33 11.64
N THR A 217 29.33 -12.60 12.61
CA THR A 217 29.20 -12.90 14.03
C THR A 217 28.39 -11.82 14.74
N ASP A 218 27.75 -12.18 15.85
CA ASP A 218 27.01 -11.23 16.69
C ASP A 218 27.92 -10.09 17.17
N ASN A 219 27.67 -8.91 16.62
CA ASN A 219 28.39 -7.66 16.92
C ASN A 219 27.56 -6.70 17.79
N GLY A 220 26.48 -7.21 18.41
CA GLY A 220 25.47 -6.41 19.10
C GLY A 220 24.56 -5.66 18.14
N GLY A 221 24.50 -6.06 16.87
CA GLY A 221 23.56 -5.61 15.85
C GLY A 221 22.24 -6.36 15.88
N LYS A 222 21.46 -6.20 14.82
CA LYS A 222 20.19 -6.92 14.63
C LYS A 222 20.34 -7.96 13.55
N TYR A 223 19.97 -9.21 13.84
CA TYR A 223 19.97 -10.28 12.84
C TYR A 223 19.04 -9.97 11.69
N ALA A 224 19.52 -10.21 10.47
CA ALA A 224 18.86 -9.89 9.22
C ALA A 224 18.93 -11.06 8.26
N VAL A 225 17.81 -11.42 7.62
CA VAL A 225 17.70 -12.50 6.65
C VAL A 225 17.03 -11.99 5.39
N THR A 226 17.72 -12.18 4.25
CA THR A 226 17.26 -11.79 2.90
C THR A 226 17.41 -13.00 1.98
N HIS A 227 16.31 -13.45 1.38
CA HIS A 227 16.34 -14.41 0.28
C HIS A 227 16.37 -13.64 -1.03
N PHE A 228 17.07 -14.15 -2.02
CA PHE A 228 17.11 -13.58 -3.35
C PHE A 228 16.87 -14.62 -4.44
N HIS A 229 16.33 -14.15 -5.56
CA HIS A 229 16.14 -14.90 -6.79
C HIS A 229 16.46 -14.01 -7.99
N THR A 230 17.40 -14.46 -8.84
CA THR A 230 17.83 -13.74 -10.03
C THR A 230 16.83 -13.94 -11.15
N LEU A 231 16.15 -12.87 -11.54
CA LEU A 231 15.09 -12.91 -12.57
C LEU A 231 15.67 -12.83 -13.99
N GLU A 232 16.68 -12.00 -14.18
CA GLU A 232 17.31 -11.74 -15.48
C GLU A 232 18.72 -11.21 -15.24
N ARG A 233 19.67 -11.56 -16.12
CA ARG A 233 21.06 -11.09 -16.01
C ARG A 233 21.66 -10.75 -17.37
N THR A 234 22.62 -9.86 -17.32
CA THR A 234 23.55 -9.51 -18.38
C THR A 234 24.95 -9.48 -17.78
N THR A 235 25.97 -9.26 -18.60
CA THR A 235 27.34 -9.12 -18.10
C THR A 235 27.54 -7.88 -17.22
N ALA A 236 26.72 -6.82 -17.43
CA ALA A 236 26.83 -5.55 -16.71
C ALA A 236 25.90 -5.47 -15.50
N HIS A 237 24.70 -6.05 -15.58
CA HIS A 237 23.68 -5.92 -14.54
C HIS A 237 22.85 -7.18 -14.36
N SER A 238 22.25 -7.32 -13.18
CA SER A 238 21.26 -8.37 -12.89
C SER A 238 20.01 -7.77 -12.27
N LEU A 239 18.84 -8.27 -12.68
CA LEU A 239 17.56 -7.97 -12.06
C LEU A 239 17.26 -9.05 -11.04
N VAL A 240 17.16 -8.68 -9.76
CA VAL A 240 17.05 -9.62 -8.65
C VAL A 240 15.80 -9.33 -7.83
N GLU A 241 15.04 -10.37 -7.52
CA GLU A 241 13.95 -10.33 -6.54
C GLU A 241 14.52 -10.61 -5.15
N PHE A 242 14.04 -9.88 -4.15
CA PHE A 242 14.38 -10.11 -2.75
C PHE A 242 13.12 -10.33 -1.92
N LYS A 243 13.11 -11.39 -1.12
CA LYS A 243 12.11 -11.66 -0.11
C LYS A 243 12.71 -11.49 1.27
N LEU A 244 12.07 -10.69 2.11
CA LEU A 244 12.59 -10.33 3.43
C LEU A 244 11.89 -11.10 4.55
N GLU A 245 12.64 -11.86 5.36
CA GLU A 245 12.15 -12.33 6.66
C GLU A 245 12.20 -11.22 7.71
N THR A 246 13.23 -10.38 7.65
CA THR A 246 13.43 -9.25 8.55
C THR A 246 13.37 -7.93 7.79
N GLY A 247 13.19 -6.80 8.49
CA GLY A 247 13.14 -5.46 7.88
C GLY A 247 14.09 -4.49 8.55
N ARG A 248 15.42 -4.73 8.46
CA ARG A 248 16.42 -3.85 9.06
C ARG A 248 16.72 -2.67 8.14
N LYS A 249 17.21 -1.59 8.71
CA LYS A 249 17.60 -0.39 7.96
C LYS A 249 18.62 -0.73 6.89
N ASN A 250 18.37 -0.31 5.64
CA ASN A 250 19.22 -0.55 4.47
C ASN A 250 19.56 -2.04 4.19
N GLN A 251 18.80 -3.00 4.70
CA GLN A 251 19.12 -4.42 4.70
C GLN A 251 19.50 -4.94 3.31
N ILE A 252 18.65 -4.80 2.30
CA ILE A 252 18.94 -5.26 0.94
C ILE A 252 20.19 -4.59 0.39
N ARG A 253 20.34 -3.29 0.60
CA ARG A 253 21.45 -2.48 0.09
C ARG A 253 22.81 -2.90 0.65
N VAL A 254 22.84 -3.28 1.94
CA VAL A 254 24.05 -3.81 2.59
C VAL A 254 24.33 -5.22 2.09
N HIS A 255 23.33 -6.11 2.12
CA HIS A 255 23.50 -7.51 1.69
C HIS A 255 23.95 -7.61 0.23
N THR A 256 23.41 -6.79 -0.69
CA THR A 256 23.85 -6.79 -2.09
C THR A 256 25.28 -6.27 -2.26
N ALA A 257 25.66 -5.27 -1.48
CA ALA A 257 27.05 -4.77 -1.48
C ALA A 257 28.02 -5.82 -0.95
N ASP A 258 27.65 -6.55 0.11
CA ASP A 258 28.45 -7.66 0.68
C ASP A 258 28.64 -8.81 -0.31
N MET A 259 27.63 -9.08 -1.15
CA MET A 259 27.72 -10.07 -2.23
C MET A 259 28.60 -9.60 -3.41
N GLY A 260 29.08 -8.35 -3.41
CA GLY A 260 29.84 -7.79 -4.54
C GLY A 260 28.97 -7.22 -5.67
N HIS A 261 27.64 -7.26 -5.51
CA HIS A 261 26.64 -6.80 -6.47
C HIS A 261 25.77 -5.65 -5.90
N PRO A 262 26.34 -4.47 -5.63
CA PRO A 262 25.60 -3.38 -5.02
C PRO A 262 24.42 -2.95 -5.90
N VAL A 263 23.36 -2.45 -5.27
CA VAL A 263 22.20 -1.89 -5.98
C VAL A 263 22.66 -0.70 -6.83
N CYS A 264 22.32 -0.69 -8.11
CA CYS A 264 22.61 0.41 -9.01
C CYS A 264 22.01 1.73 -8.51
N GLY A 265 22.74 2.85 -8.65
CA GLY A 265 22.32 4.16 -8.17
C GLY A 265 22.36 4.32 -6.64
N ASP A 266 22.99 3.39 -5.93
CA ASP A 266 23.18 3.52 -4.49
C ASP A 266 24.40 4.40 -4.17
N ILE A 267 24.15 5.65 -3.76
CA ILE A 267 25.22 6.61 -3.40
C ILE A 267 25.96 6.26 -2.10
N LYS A 268 25.46 5.32 -1.31
CA LYS A 268 25.98 5.01 0.02
C LYS A 268 26.74 3.67 0.06
N TYR A 269 26.23 2.67 -0.62
CA TYR A 269 26.74 1.30 -0.66
C TYR A 269 27.15 0.86 -2.07
N GLY A 270 26.91 1.71 -3.08
CA GLY A 270 27.18 1.42 -4.48
C GLY A 270 28.61 1.65 -4.89
N ASN A 271 28.93 1.26 -6.12
CA ASN A 271 30.23 1.40 -6.78
C ASN A 271 30.27 2.54 -7.82
N GLY A 272 29.22 3.40 -7.86
CA GLY A 272 29.10 4.51 -8.80
C GLY A 272 28.32 4.17 -10.08
N ASP A 273 27.89 2.93 -10.25
CA ASP A 273 27.06 2.48 -11.36
C ASP A 273 25.62 3.00 -11.18
N ASP A 274 25.13 3.82 -12.11
CA ASP A 274 23.79 4.47 -12.01
C ASP A 274 23.10 4.58 -13.38
N PRO A 275 22.68 3.45 -13.97
CA PRO A 275 22.05 3.44 -15.29
C PRO A 275 20.64 4.05 -15.30
N CYS A 276 20.03 4.24 -14.14
CA CYS A 276 18.64 4.72 -14.00
C CYS A 276 18.53 6.13 -13.39
N GLN A 277 19.62 6.75 -12.98
CA GLN A 277 19.69 8.04 -12.27
C GLN A 277 18.85 8.04 -10.99
N ARG A 278 18.82 6.89 -10.30
CA ARG A 278 18.14 6.67 -9.03
C ARG A 278 18.60 5.38 -8.36
N LEU A 279 18.34 5.26 -7.05
CA LEU A 279 18.44 3.97 -6.39
C LEU A 279 17.47 2.97 -7.05
N CYS A 280 18.01 1.92 -7.66
CA CYS A 280 17.27 0.90 -8.37
C CYS A 280 16.70 -0.17 -7.43
N LEU A 281 15.94 0.25 -6.42
CA LEU A 281 15.27 -0.62 -5.45
C LEU A 281 13.79 -0.26 -5.36
N HIS A 282 12.92 -1.27 -5.47
CA HIS A 282 11.48 -1.09 -5.51
C HIS A 282 10.74 -2.20 -4.75
N ALA A 283 9.89 -1.83 -3.78
CA ALA A 283 9.00 -2.73 -3.05
C ALA A 283 7.76 -3.00 -3.91
N TYR A 284 7.74 -4.12 -4.65
CA TYR A 284 6.75 -4.33 -5.68
C TYR A 284 5.59 -5.26 -5.29
N VAL A 285 5.78 -6.14 -4.26
CA VAL A 285 4.72 -6.99 -3.70
C VAL A 285 4.57 -6.72 -2.22
N LEU A 286 3.31 -6.60 -1.79
CA LEU A 286 2.93 -6.45 -0.39
C LEU A 286 1.64 -7.24 -0.15
N CYS A 287 1.74 -8.33 0.63
CA CYS A 287 0.62 -9.19 0.99
C CYS A 287 0.47 -9.25 2.51
N PHE A 288 -0.76 -9.02 2.98
CA PHE A 288 -1.05 -9.00 4.41
C PHE A 288 -2.49 -9.40 4.69
N TYR A 289 -2.78 -9.80 5.92
CA TYR A 289 -4.16 -9.96 6.40
C TYR A 289 -4.70 -8.62 6.86
N HIS A 290 -5.90 -8.29 6.39
CA HIS A 290 -6.57 -7.06 6.83
C HIS A 290 -6.83 -7.10 8.34
N PRO A 291 -6.37 -6.11 9.15
CA PRO A 291 -6.32 -6.22 10.61
C PRO A 291 -7.70 -6.32 11.29
N VAL A 292 -8.78 -5.98 10.58
CA VAL A 292 -10.14 -6.01 11.11
C VAL A 292 -10.99 -7.12 10.48
N THR A 293 -10.83 -7.36 9.18
CA THR A 293 -11.65 -8.36 8.47
C THR A 293 -10.97 -9.72 8.34
N HIS A 294 -9.66 -9.79 8.64
CA HIS A 294 -8.79 -10.96 8.52
C HIS A 294 -8.77 -11.57 7.10
N GLN A 295 -9.22 -10.82 6.10
CA GLN A 295 -9.16 -11.23 4.71
C GLN A 295 -7.76 -11.02 4.15
N PRO A 296 -7.24 -11.93 3.31
CA PRO A 296 -5.98 -11.70 2.61
C PRO A 296 -6.10 -10.51 1.67
N MET A 297 -5.10 -9.67 1.69
CA MET A 297 -4.95 -8.49 0.83
C MET A 297 -3.63 -8.63 0.09
N GLU A 298 -3.67 -8.57 -1.23
CA GLU A 298 -2.52 -8.76 -2.09
C GLU A 298 -2.40 -7.58 -3.04
N PHE A 299 -1.23 -6.97 -3.05
CA PHE A 299 -0.92 -5.82 -3.89
C PHE A 299 0.38 -6.07 -4.62
N GLU A 300 0.36 -5.77 -5.91
CA GLU A 300 1.53 -5.85 -6.78
C GLU A 300 1.59 -4.61 -7.67
N THR A 301 2.79 -4.09 -7.88
CA THR A 301 3.07 -3.02 -8.83
C THR A 301 4.01 -3.53 -9.92
N PRO A 302 3.95 -2.99 -11.13
CA PRO A 302 4.92 -3.33 -12.17
C PRO A 302 6.36 -3.02 -11.74
N ILE A 303 7.29 -3.87 -12.14
CA ILE A 303 8.72 -3.56 -12.06
C ILE A 303 8.97 -2.25 -12.83
N PRO A 304 9.72 -1.28 -12.26
CA PRO A 304 10.00 -0.02 -12.92
C PRO A 304 10.60 -0.23 -14.31
N ALA A 305 10.02 0.45 -15.31
CA ALA A 305 10.38 0.24 -16.69
C ALA A 305 11.87 0.58 -17.00
N GLU A 306 12.43 1.51 -16.22
CA GLU A 306 13.84 1.90 -16.31
C GLU A 306 14.78 0.75 -15.93
N PHE A 307 14.43 -0.15 -15.00
CA PHE A 307 15.26 -1.31 -14.65
C PHE A 307 15.38 -2.27 -15.84
N ARG A 308 14.25 -2.60 -16.47
CA ARG A 308 14.25 -3.46 -17.66
C ARG A 308 14.90 -2.77 -18.88
N ARG A 309 14.86 -1.44 -18.94
CA ARG A 309 15.49 -0.68 -20.02
C ARG A 309 17.01 -0.72 -19.89
N ALA A 310 17.55 -0.60 -18.68
CA ALA A 310 18.97 -0.74 -18.41
C ALA A 310 19.49 -2.11 -18.91
N LEU A 311 18.86 -3.22 -18.51
CA LEU A 311 19.21 -4.57 -18.98
C LEU A 311 19.16 -4.73 -20.52
N LYS A 312 18.25 -4.04 -21.19
CA LYS A 312 18.18 -4.09 -22.67
C LYS A 312 19.32 -3.33 -23.33
N ASN A 313 19.81 -2.27 -22.70
CA ASN A 313 20.92 -1.48 -23.21
C ASN A 313 22.27 -2.18 -23.06
N ASP A 314 22.36 -3.19 -22.19
CA ASP A 314 23.56 -4.02 -22.00
C ASP A 314 23.73 -5.11 -23.08
N ARG A 315 22.66 -5.40 -23.83
CA ARG A 315 22.61 -6.38 -24.93
C ARG A 315 22.98 -5.76 -26.26
#